data_e633e3673c42c9b23f0820b91cb4582a
#
_entry.id   e633e3673c42c9b23f0820b91cb4582a
#
_cell.length_a   1.000
_cell.length_b   1.000
_cell.length_c   1.000
_cell.angle_alpha   90.00
_cell.angle_beta   90.00
_cell.angle_gamma   90.00
#
_symmetry.space_group_name_H-M   'P 1'
#
loop_
_entity.id
_entity.type
_entity.pdbx_description
1 polymer ?
#
loop_
_entity_poly.entity_id
_entity_poly.type
_entity_poly.pdbx_seq_one_letter_code
_entity_poly.pdbx_strand_id
1 'polypeptide(L)'
;MIHGTHFQTLSNDTLPNGKIWGPWLWYLNNGTKSDVSLRYNNEVNSWPYKWLNDTSYQSRIASVTGKLVLSDGRPAAGAAVFLGDNHPNKTTLDMGSTYYYTTYADNDGSFRFTDVRTGVYALQAWSNGSPIGDITTTYLKNDINVSGPATSKLRLDKLTWSVPASDTIFQIGDFDRKSTGFAYSGGFGAGRVDNCPANLTYAVGSSVASDWCFAQNKIGTYRIAFPLPASNTTSNNTSDALLTVSLAGYSQGTTVNIFCNDVRIGNLSSSGILSDPSLYRSGTVAGEWHQFEFPINGSRLKTSNTIDFRVTSLSSSLWRGPIYDAIKLEWI
;
A
#
# COMPACT_ATOMS: atom_id res chain seq x y z
N MET A 1 14.88 5.99 -18.82
CA MET A 1 14.23 7.00 -19.71
C MET A 1 12.92 7.37 -19.06
N ILE A 2 12.72 8.64 -18.78
CA ILE A 2 11.50 9.15 -18.17
C ILE A 2 10.51 9.41 -19.28
N HIS A 3 9.39 8.71 -19.30
CA HIS A 3 8.32 8.96 -20.26
C HIS A 3 7.38 10.01 -19.70
N GLY A 4 6.95 10.96 -20.55
CA GLY A 4 6.09 12.08 -20.17
C GLY A 4 4.77 11.67 -19.51
N THR A 5 4.24 10.51 -19.83
CA THR A 5 3.01 9.97 -19.22
C THR A 5 3.13 9.63 -17.72
N HIS A 6 4.34 9.42 -17.20
CA HIS A 6 4.57 9.18 -15.76
C HIS A 6 4.63 10.47 -14.93
N PHE A 7 4.61 11.63 -15.57
CA PHE A 7 4.62 12.95 -14.94
C PHE A 7 3.41 13.80 -15.34
N GLN A 8 2.37 13.16 -15.85
CA GLN A 8 1.13 13.88 -16.12
C GLN A 8 0.48 14.21 -14.78
N THR A 9 0.34 15.50 -14.54
CA THR A 9 -0.62 16.00 -13.56
C THR A 9 -2.02 15.64 -14.04
N LEU A 10 -2.89 15.29 -13.11
CA LEU A 10 -4.31 15.19 -13.43
C LEU A 10 -4.80 16.55 -13.94
N SER A 11 -5.80 16.56 -14.81
CA SER A 11 -6.32 17.79 -15.44
C SER A 11 -6.71 18.89 -14.45
N ASN A 12 -6.94 18.53 -13.20
CA ASN A 12 -7.33 19.44 -12.12
C ASN A 12 -6.17 19.77 -11.16
N ASP A 13 -4.94 19.33 -11.45
CA ASP A 13 -3.80 19.65 -10.62
C ASP A 13 -3.31 21.08 -10.89
N THR A 14 -3.23 21.86 -9.84
CA THR A 14 -2.62 23.18 -9.90
C THR A 14 -1.23 23.10 -9.30
N LEU A 15 -0.21 23.19 -10.11
CA LEU A 15 1.15 23.30 -9.61
C LEU A 15 1.41 24.75 -9.18
N PRO A 16 1.91 24.99 -7.97
CA PRO A 16 2.21 26.34 -7.52
C PRO A 16 3.37 26.92 -8.31
N ASN A 17 3.32 28.23 -8.56
CA ASN A 17 4.45 28.95 -9.11
C ASN A 17 5.68 28.79 -8.22
N GLY A 18 6.83 28.54 -8.82
CA GLY A 18 8.08 28.36 -8.10
C GLY A 18 8.33 26.95 -7.57
N LYS A 19 7.49 25.94 -7.90
CA LYS A 19 7.84 24.54 -7.64
C LYS A 19 9.04 24.16 -8.51
N ILE A 20 10.10 23.69 -7.85
CA ILE A 20 11.34 23.24 -8.52
C ILE A 20 11.30 21.72 -8.65
N TRP A 21 11.54 21.26 -9.88
CA TRP A 21 11.77 19.86 -10.23
C TRP A 21 13.25 19.67 -10.52
N GLY A 22 13.95 18.98 -9.65
CA GLY A 22 15.42 18.84 -9.74
C GLY A 22 16.14 19.63 -8.64
N PRO A 23 17.44 19.86 -8.77
CA PRO A 23 18.29 19.52 -9.92
C PRO A 23 18.49 18.01 -10.09
N TRP A 24 18.82 17.59 -11.33
CA TRP A 24 19.19 16.21 -11.62
C TRP A 24 20.66 16.13 -12.00
N LEU A 25 21.33 15.08 -11.48
CA LEU A 25 22.69 14.77 -11.84
C LEU A 25 22.72 13.77 -12.99
N TRP A 26 23.49 14.10 -14.02
CA TRP A 26 23.96 13.15 -15.03
C TRP A 26 25.39 12.78 -14.71
N TYR A 27 25.64 11.50 -14.53
CA TYR A 27 26.96 10.99 -14.21
C TYR A 27 27.35 9.87 -15.17
N LEU A 28 28.46 10.07 -15.87
CA LEU A 28 29.09 9.05 -16.69
C LEU A 28 30.13 8.35 -15.82
N ASN A 29 29.86 7.13 -15.45
CA ASN A 29 30.75 6.34 -14.60
C ASN A 29 31.91 5.73 -15.41
N ASN A 30 32.89 5.18 -14.69
CA ASN A 30 34.06 4.49 -15.27
C ASN A 30 33.76 3.05 -15.74
N GLY A 31 32.49 2.64 -15.83
CA GLY A 31 32.05 1.30 -16.20
C GLY A 31 31.86 0.34 -15.02
N THR A 32 32.10 0.77 -13.78
CA THR A 32 31.95 -0.08 -12.58
C THR A 32 30.75 0.30 -11.73
N LYS A 33 30.13 -0.70 -11.07
CA LYS A 33 29.04 -0.47 -10.11
C LYS A 33 29.54 0.27 -8.86
N SER A 34 30.77 0.04 -8.45
CA SER A 34 31.37 0.69 -7.28
C SER A 34 31.48 2.20 -7.47
N ASP A 35 31.87 2.66 -8.65
CA ASP A 35 31.95 4.08 -8.98
C ASP A 35 30.55 4.75 -8.92
N VAL A 36 29.53 4.09 -9.47
CA VAL A 36 28.13 4.57 -9.39
C VAL A 36 27.67 4.67 -7.93
N SER A 37 27.94 3.65 -7.12
CA SER A 37 27.55 3.62 -5.70
C SER A 37 28.26 4.70 -4.91
N LEU A 38 29.54 4.92 -5.16
CA LEU A 38 30.31 5.99 -4.52
C LEU A 38 29.73 7.37 -4.89
N ARG A 39 29.44 7.59 -6.16
CA ARG A 39 28.85 8.86 -6.62
C ARG A 39 27.47 9.08 -6.01
N TYR A 40 26.61 8.06 -6.00
CA TYR A 40 25.30 8.12 -5.36
C TYR A 40 25.39 8.53 -3.89
N ASN A 41 26.25 7.89 -3.12
CA ASN A 41 26.45 8.21 -1.70
C ASN A 41 26.95 9.64 -1.50
N ASN A 42 27.86 10.13 -2.36
CA ASN A 42 28.32 11.51 -2.31
C ASN A 42 27.20 12.51 -2.57
N GLU A 43 26.29 12.23 -3.52
CA GLU A 43 25.14 13.09 -3.80
C GLU A 43 24.13 13.09 -2.66
N VAL A 44 23.80 11.92 -2.10
CA VAL A 44 22.90 11.80 -0.94
C VAL A 44 23.43 12.60 0.24
N ASN A 45 24.73 12.54 0.50
CA ASN A 45 25.37 13.25 1.61
C ASN A 45 25.51 14.76 1.37
N SER A 46 25.52 15.22 0.12
CA SER A 46 25.59 16.64 -0.23
C SER A 46 24.24 17.32 -0.35
N TRP A 47 23.15 16.56 -0.33
CA TRP A 47 21.79 17.10 -0.35
C TRP A 47 21.33 17.60 1.06
N PRO A 48 20.59 18.71 1.19
CA PRO A 48 20.18 19.64 0.13
C PRO A 48 21.34 20.51 -0.36
N TYR A 49 21.41 20.73 -1.66
CA TYR A 49 22.53 21.41 -2.28
C TYR A 49 22.64 22.87 -1.88
N LYS A 50 23.73 23.24 -1.21
CA LYS A 50 23.99 24.59 -0.71
C LYS A 50 24.36 25.58 -1.82
N TRP A 51 24.81 25.08 -2.98
CA TRP A 51 25.19 25.90 -4.11
C TRP A 51 23.97 26.40 -4.93
N LEU A 52 22.81 25.76 -4.77
CA LEU A 52 21.59 26.18 -5.44
C LEU A 52 20.98 27.38 -4.74
N ASN A 53 21.21 28.56 -5.28
CA ASN A 53 20.75 29.82 -4.71
C ASN A 53 19.33 30.15 -5.23
N ASP A 54 18.34 29.42 -4.73
CA ASP A 54 16.93 29.69 -4.96
C ASP A 54 16.17 29.67 -3.64
N THR A 55 15.39 30.73 -3.37
CA THR A 55 14.66 30.88 -2.11
C THR A 55 13.64 29.76 -1.90
N SER A 56 13.01 29.28 -2.97
CA SER A 56 12.07 28.17 -2.90
C SER A 56 12.74 26.85 -2.55
N TYR A 57 14.00 26.68 -2.95
CA TYR A 57 14.79 25.51 -2.63
C TYR A 57 15.34 25.54 -1.20
N GLN A 58 15.75 26.72 -0.75
CA GLN A 58 16.45 26.91 0.53
C GLN A 58 15.53 26.96 1.76
N SER A 59 14.24 27.22 1.56
CA SER A 59 13.29 27.34 2.69
C SER A 59 12.95 25.99 3.28
N ARG A 60 13.81 25.49 4.18
CA ARG A 60 13.68 24.19 4.84
C ARG A 60 13.92 24.32 6.32
N ILE A 61 13.28 23.44 7.12
CA ILE A 61 13.60 23.27 8.55
C ILE A 61 14.45 22.00 8.74
N ALA A 62 15.15 21.92 9.89
CA ALA A 62 16.05 20.81 10.17
C ALA A 62 15.34 19.45 10.25
N SER A 63 14.16 19.41 10.84
CA SER A 63 13.42 18.15 10.93
C SER A 63 11.96 18.31 11.33
N VAL A 64 11.15 17.32 10.92
CA VAL A 64 9.83 17.00 11.47
C VAL A 64 9.93 15.62 12.12
N THR A 65 9.52 15.50 13.38
CA THR A 65 9.57 14.26 14.15
C THR A 65 8.23 13.97 14.80
N GLY A 66 7.93 12.70 15.05
CA GLY A 66 6.73 12.30 15.77
C GLY A 66 6.82 10.85 16.24
N LYS A 67 5.77 10.39 16.91
CA LYS A 67 5.62 9.00 17.35
C LYS A 67 4.21 8.52 17.09
N LEU A 68 4.09 7.42 16.33
CA LEU A 68 2.83 6.73 16.03
C LEU A 68 2.64 5.56 17.01
N VAL A 69 1.47 5.51 17.62
CA VAL A 69 1.07 4.43 18.52
C VAL A 69 -0.34 3.99 18.11
N LEU A 70 -0.55 2.69 17.97
CA LEU A 70 -1.85 2.12 17.68
C LEU A 70 -2.80 2.29 18.88
N SER A 71 -4.09 2.38 18.64
CA SER A 71 -5.10 2.52 19.72
C SER A 71 -5.16 1.32 20.65
N ASP A 72 -4.66 0.16 20.21
CA ASP A 72 -4.51 -1.06 21.02
C ASP A 72 -3.26 -1.05 21.94
N GLY A 73 -2.46 0.02 21.88
CA GLY A 73 -1.26 0.22 22.70
C GLY A 73 0.04 -0.23 22.05
N ARG A 74 0.02 -0.97 20.95
CA ARG A 74 1.24 -1.35 20.21
C ARG A 74 1.91 -0.11 19.59
N PRO A 75 3.25 -0.05 19.52
CA PRO A 75 3.93 0.93 18.68
C PRO A 75 3.63 0.63 17.20
N ALA A 76 3.51 1.65 16.36
CA ALA A 76 3.42 1.47 14.91
C ALA A 76 4.80 1.14 14.30
N ALA A 77 5.44 0.09 14.81
CA ALA A 77 6.78 -0.30 14.44
C ALA A 77 6.90 -0.66 12.96
N GLY A 78 7.87 -0.08 12.26
CA GLY A 78 8.10 -0.33 10.83
C GLY A 78 7.07 0.30 9.89
N ALA A 79 6.07 1.03 10.41
CA ALA A 79 5.06 1.69 9.57
C ALA A 79 5.72 2.56 8.49
N ALA A 80 5.22 2.50 7.27
CA ALA A 80 5.55 3.48 6.25
C ALA A 80 4.91 4.81 6.61
N VAL A 81 5.70 5.88 6.62
CA VAL A 81 5.24 7.23 6.98
C VAL A 81 5.55 8.18 5.84
N PHE A 82 4.55 8.88 5.40
CA PHE A 82 4.58 9.78 4.26
C PHE A 82 4.12 11.17 4.68
N LEU A 83 4.87 12.18 4.29
CA LEU A 83 4.52 13.59 4.48
C LEU A 83 4.40 14.22 3.10
N GLY A 84 3.21 14.66 2.71
CA GLY A 84 2.92 15.12 1.35
C GLY A 84 1.75 16.07 1.29
N ASP A 85 1.03 16.01 0.19
CA ASP A 85 -0.06 16.96 -0.10
C ASP A 85 -1.09 17.07 1.02
N ASN A 86 -1.48 18.31 1.30
CA ASN A 86 -2.56 18.67 2.23
C ASN A 86 -3.75 19.19 1.44
N HIS A 87 -4.37 18.33 0.65
CA HIS A 87 -5.51 18.71 -0.17
C HIS A 87 -6.79 18.01 0.34
N PRO A 88 -7.90 18.76 0.55
CA PRO A 88 -9.11 18.18 1.15
C PRO A 88 -9.77 17.07 0.31
N ASN A 89 -9.55 17.09 -1.00
CA ASN A 89 -10.18 16.16 -1.95
C ASN A 89 -9.19 15.21 -2.62
N LYS A 90 -7.96 15.12 -2.12
CA LYS A 90 -6.92 14.22 -2.64
C LYS A 90 -6.31 13.42 -1.51
N THR A 91 -5.79 12.25 -1.84
CA THR A 91 -4.95 11.53 -0.89
C THR A 91 -3.60 12.23 -0.75
N THR A 92 -2.93 12.00 0.37
CA THR A 92 -1.59 12.53 0.61
C THR A 92 -0.56 12.06 -0.43
N LEU A 93 -0.85 10.92 -1.09
CA LEU A 93 0.02 10.29 -2.08
C LEU A 93 -0.20 10.81 -3.50
N ASP A 94 -1.29 11.54 -3.74
CA ASP A 94 -1.55 12.10 -5.06
C ASP A 94 -0.50 13.13 -5.45
N MET A 95 -0.12 13.11 -6.70
CA MET A 95 0.77 14.13 -7.26
C MET A 95 0.11 15.51 -7.16
N GLY A 96 0.75 16.46 -6.52
CA GLY A 96 0.14 17.75 -6.28
C GLY A 96 1.12 18.88 -6.04
N SER A 97 0.68 19.84 -5.24
CA SER A 97 1.34 21.13 -5.08
C SER A 97 2.51 21.10 -4.10
N THR A 98 2.59 20.14 -3.21
CA THR A 98 3.63 20.09 -2.16
C THR A 98 4.81 19.18 -2.53
N TYR A 99 5.81 19.16 -1.66
CA TYR A 99 6.93 18.24 -1.74
C TYR A 99 6.64 17.01 -0.91
N TYR A 100 7.25 15.87 -1.28
CA TYR A 100 7.01 14.59 -0.66
C TYR A 100 8.22 14.10 0.11
N TYR A 101 7.96 13.54 1.29
CA TYR A 101 8.97 12.93 2.13
C TYR A 101 8.47 11.58 2.61
N THR A 102 9.34 10.59 2.59
CA THR A 102 9.03 9.24 3.04
C THR A 102 10.04 8.80 4.09
N THR A 103 9.59 8.05 5.07
CA THR A 103 10.42 7.39 6.06
C THR A 103 9.69 6.16 6.60
N TYR A 104 10.37 5.40 7.44
CA TYR A 104 9.75 4.31 8.20
C TYR A 104 9.84 4.62 9.68
N ALA A 105 8.84 4.19 10.43
CA ALA A 105 8.88 4.31 11.88
C ALA A 105 9.86 3.29 12.48
N ASP A 106 10.56 3.71 13.52
CA ASP A 106 11.42 2.83 14.31
C ASP A 106 10.59 1.80 15.11
N ASN A 107 11.26 0.87 15.78
CA ASN A 107 10.62 -0.18 16.57
C ASN A 107 9.69 0.33 17.68
N ASP A 108 9.89 1.56 18.15
CA ASP A 108 9.02 2.19 19.15
C ASP A 108 7.93 3.08 18.53
N GLY A 109 7.81 3.10 17.20
CA GLY A 109 6.88 3.93 16.44
C GLY A 109 7.35 5.37 16.17
N SER A 110 8.57 5.74 16.57
CA SER A 110 9.15 7.05 16.30
C SER A 110 9.54 7.20 14.84
N PHE A 111 9.37 8.40 14.28
CA PHE A 111 9.79 8.70 12.91
C PHE A 111 10.41 10.08 12.78
N ARG A 112 11.19 10.27 11.72
CA ARG A 112 11.87 11.53 11.44
C ARG A 112 11.98 11.79 9.94
N PHE A 113 11.64 13.03 9.55
CA PHE A 113 11.98 13.62 8.27
C PHE A 113 13.02 14.71 8.47
N THR A 114 14.02 14.80 7.60
CA THR A 114 15.06 15.83 7.64
C THR A 114 14.90 16.80 6.47
N ASP A 115 15.39 18.02 6.63
CA ASP A 115 15.46 19.03 5.58
C ASP A 115 14.12 19.29 4.89
N VAL A 116 13.07 19.34 5.71
CA VAL A 116 11.69 19.49 5.23
C VAL A 116 11.46 20.93 4.80
N ARG A 117 11.01 21.12 3.57
CA ARG A 117 10.65 22.44 3.05
C ARG A 117 9.48 23.03 3.84
N THR A 118 9.50 24.33 4.06
CA THR A 118 8.37 25.04 4.67
C THR A 118 7.12 24.94 3.81
N GLY A 119 5.98 24.74 4.44
CA GLY A 119 4.69 24.53 3.77
C GLY A 119 3.67 23.87 4.69
N VAL A 120 2.49 23.62 4.16
CA VAL A 120 1.44 22.87 4.86
C VAL A 120 1.34 21.48 4.25
N TYR A 121 1.37 20.45 5.11
CA TYR A 121 1.45 19.05 4.74
C TYR A 121 0.35 18.22 5.40
N ALA A 122 0.08 17.06 4.82
CA ALA A 122 -0.59 15.97 5.50
C ALA A 122 0.38 14.81 5.76
N LEU A 123 0.20 14.15 6.90
CA LEU A 123 0.91 12.93 7.28
C LEU A 123 0.00 11.75 7.06
N GLN A 124 0.45 10.79 6.26
CA GLN A 124 -0.21 9.51 6.07
C GLN A 124 0.71 8.40 6.52
N ALA A 125 0.16 7.37 7.19
CA ALA A 125 0.93 6.18 7.52
C ALA A 125 0.09 4.92 7.33
N TRP A 126 0.77 3.84 6.95
CA TRP A 126 0.17 2.54 6.76
C TRP A 126 1.14 1.44 7.21
N SER A 127 0.62 0.25 7.41
CA SER A 127 1.43 -0.91 7.70
C SER A 127 2.42 -1.18 6.56
N ASN A 128 3.63 -1.57 6.91
CA ASN A 128 4.66 -2.01 5.97
C ASN A 128 5.02 -3.49 6.23
N GLY A 129 4.05 -4.24 6.76
CA GLY A 129 4.21 -5.64 7.13
C GLY A 129 4.46 -5.85 8.62
N SER A 130 4.93 -7.05 8.98
CA SER A 130 5.21 -7.43 10.37
C SER A 130 6.15 -6.41 11.06
N PRO A 131 5.89 -6.03 12.35
CA PRO A 131 4.96 -6.65 13.30
C PRO A 131 3.54 -6.07 13.30
N ILE A 132 3.19 -5.17 12.38
CA ILE A 132 1.87 -4.56 12.27
C ILE A 132 1.15 -4.93 10.95
N GLY A 133 1.50 -6.05 10.37
CA GLY A 133 0.92 -6.57 9.12
C GLY A 133 -0.55 -6.94 9.19
N ASP A 134 -1.14 -6.93 10.38
CA ASP A 134 -2.57 -7.14 10.65
C ASP A 134 -3.42 -5.87 10.52
N ILE A 135 -2.78 -4.70 10.40
CA ILE A 135 -3.46 -3.40 10.40
C ILE A 135 -3.96 -3.06 9.00
N THR A 136 -5.28 -3.00 8.84
CA THR A 136 -5.98 -2.72 7.58
C THR A 136 -6.21 -1.22 7.34
N THR A 137 -6.15 -0.40 8.40
CA THR A 137 -6.45 1.02 8.34
C THR A 137 -5.24 1.86 7.94
N THR A 138 -5.51 3.10 7.55
CA THR A 138 -4.49 4.10 7.24
C THR A 138 -4.62 5.26 8.24
N TYR A 139 -3.51 5.72 8.78
CA TYR A 139 -3.47 6.95 9.58
C TYR A 139 -3.41 8.16 8.67
N LEU A 140 -4.17 9.20 9.00
CA LEU A 140 -4.14 10.49 8.31
C LEU A 140 -4.22 11.65 9.33
N LYS A 141 -3.34 12.63 9.15
CA LYS A 141 -3.36 13.91 9.86
C LYS A 141 -3.07 15.05 8.89
N ASN A 142 -4.04 15.90 8.67
CA ASN A 142 -3.93 17.10 7.84
C ASN A 142 -3.37 18.30 8.60
N ASP A 143 -3.11 19.39 7.87
CA ASP A 143 -2.80 20.73 8.38
C ASP A 143 -1.55 20.81 9.25
N ILE A 144 -0.51 20.07 8.88
CA ILE A 144 0.80 20.16 9.53
C ILE A 144 1.55 21.34 8.94
N ASN A 145 1.59 22.44 9.69
CA ASN A 145 2.32 23.64 9.31
C ASN A 145 3.81 23.50 9.63
N VAL A 146 4.62 23.35 8.58
CA VAL A 146 6.08 23.31 8.66
C VAL A 146 6.61 24.70 8.36
N SER A 147 7.13 25.41 9.38
CA SER A 147 7.59 26.79 9.27
C SER A 147 8.80 27.07 10.16
N GLY A 148 9.52 28.13 9.86
CA GLY A 148 10.67 28.61 10.64
C GLY A 148 12.00 28.54 9.88
N PRO A 149 13.08 29.01 10.51
CA PRO A 149 14.43 28.99 9.93
C PRO A 149 14.98 27.57 9.82
N ALA A 150 16.08 27.42 9.10
CA ALA A 150 16.73 26.12 8.80
C ALA A 150 17.16 25.31 10.05
N THR A 151 17.30 25.95 11.19
CA THR A 151 17.61 25.30 12.47
C THR A 151 16.38 24.78 13.22
N SER A 152 15.17 25.13 12.77
CA SER A 152 13.93 24.75 13.42
C SER A 152 13.70 23.26 13.39
N LYS A 153 13.08 22.74 14.45
CA LYS A 153 12.64 21.35 14.56
C LYS A 153 11.16 21.36 14.94
N LEU A 154 10.34 20.77 14.11
CA LEU A 154 8.93 20.55 14.43
C LEU A 154 8.80 19.18 15.10
N ARG A 155 8.25 19.15 16.30
CA ARG A 155 7.89 17.93 16.99
C ARG A 155 6.36 17.80 16.98
N LEU A 156 5.88 16.74 16.34
CA LEU A 156 4.49 16.34 16.46
C LEU A 156 4.33 15.57 17.78
N ASP A 157 3.21 15.81 18.44
CA ASP A 157 2.87 15.06 19.67
C ASP A 157 2.69 13.57 19.36
N LYS A 158 2.47 12.76 20.40
CA LYS A 158 2.09 11.35 20.23
C LYS A 158 0.84 11.27 19.37
N LEU A 159 0.97 10.59 18.24
CA LEU A 159 -0.09 10.39 17.25
C LEU A 159 -0.73 9.03 17.49
N THR A 160 -2.01 9.01 17.81
CA THR A 160 -2.75 7.76 18.02
C THR A 160 -3.40 7.35 16.72
N TRP A 161 -3.01 6.18 16.22
CA TRP A 161 -3.58 5.57 15.03
C TRP A 161 -4.72 4.64 15.47
N SER A 162 -5.96 5.02 15.12
CA SER A 162 -7.13 4.21 15.43
C SER A 162 -7.13 2.93 14.61
N VAL A 163 -7.12 1.80 15.29
CA VAL A 163 -7.26 0.47 14.69
C VAL A 163 -8.50 -0.19 15.28
N PRO A 164 -9.35 -0.83 14.46
CA PRO A 164 -10.51 -1.54 14.96
C PRO A 164 -10.05 -2.70 15.84
N ALA A 165 -10.80 -2.96 16.90
CA ALA A 165 -10.67 -4.23 17.60
C ALA A 165 -11.11 -5.34 16.64
N SER A 166 -10.28 -6.36 16.48
CA SER A 166 -10.49 -7.40 15.49
C SER A 166 -10.32 -8.77 16.14
N ASP A 167 -11.31 -9.63 15.91
CA ASP A 167 -11.19 -11.07 16.18
C ASP A 167 -10.98 -11.78 14.84
N THR A 168 -9.71 -12.00 14.50
CA THR A 168 -9.30 -12.52 13.21
C THR A 168 -9.60 -14.01 13.09
N ILE A 169 -10.38 -14.39 12.08
CA ILE A 169 -10.63 -15.78 11.70
C ILE A 169 -9.43 -16.33 10.92
N PHE A 170 -8.99 -15.61 9.88
CA PHE A 170 -7.73 -15.88 9.17
C PHE A 170 -7.18 -14.63 8.51
N GLN A 171 -5.88 -14.67 8.20
CA GLN A 171 -5.19 -13.68 7.38
C GLN A 171 -4.20 -14.40 6.45
N ILE A 172 -4.12 -13.93 5.20
CA ILE A 172 -3.18 -14.39 4.18
C ILE A 172 -2.42 -13.15 3.69
N GLY A 173 -1.09 -13.15 3.84
CA GLY A 173 -0.24 -11.98 3.57
C GLY A 173 -0.31 -10.92 4.67
N ASP A 174 0.51 -9.89 4.54
CA ASP A 174 0.56 -8.71 5.40
C ASP A 174 -0.03 -7.51 4.67
N PHE A 175 -0.74 -6.63 5.36
CA PHE A 175 -1.26 -5.39 4.78
C PHE A 175 -0.14 -4.37 4.61
N ASP A 176 0.75 -4.59 3.63
CA ASP A 176 1.91 -3.75 3.38
C ASP A 176 1.89 -3.03 2.01
N ARG A 177 0.77 -3.17 1.29
CA ARG A 177 0.55 -2.63 -0.07
C ARG A 177 1.48 -3.22 -1.12
N LYS A 178 1.99 -4.40 -0.87
CA LYS A 178 2.89 -5.15 -1.73
C LYS A 178 2.38 -6.57 -1.90
N SER A 179 2.80 -7.25 -2.94
CA SER A 179 2.49 -8.68 -3.11
C SER A 179 3.62 -9.60 -2.62
N THR A 180 4.59 -9.04 -1.91
CA THR A 180 5.72 -9.80 -1.39
C THR A 180 5.28 -10.89 -0.42
N GLY A 181 5.90 -12.06 -0.51
CA GLY A 181 5.52 -13.24 0.31
C GLY A 181 4.59 -14.22 -0.39
N PHE A 182 3.87 -13.81 -1.45
CA PHE A 182 3.06 -14.72 -2.26
C PHE A 182 3.89 -15.45 -3.32
N ALA A 183 3.40 -16.60 -3.79
CA ALA A 183 4.04 -17.35 -4.86
C ALA A 183 4.28 -16.48 -6.09
N TYR A 184 5.47 -16.59 -6.66
CA TYR A 184 5.94 -15.87 -7.85
C TYR A 184 5.99 -14.34 -7.71
N SER A 185 5.75 -13.79 -6.54
CA SER A 185 5.95 -12.36 -6.26
C SER A 185 7.46 -12.02 -6.21
N GLY A 186 7.76 -10.75 -6.33
CA GLY A 186 9.13 -10.24 -6.23
C GLY A 186 9.93 -10.28 -7.53
N GLY A 187 10.69 -9.22 -7.76
CA GLY A 187 11.51 -9.02 -8.96
C GLY A 187 10.74 -8.53 -10.17
N PHE A 188 11.49 -8.12 -11.18
CA PHE A 188 10.95 -7.62 -12.43
C PHE A 188 10.57 -8.80 -13.34
N GLY A 189 9.43 -8.69 -14.00
CA GLY A 189 9.07 -9.60 -15.07
C GLY A 189 7.58 -9.87 -15.20
N ALA A 190 7.05 -9.40 -16.32
CA ALA A 190 5.71 -9.69 -16.76
C ALA A 190 5.41 -11.20 -16.84
N GLY A 191 6.40 -12.03 -17.16
CA GLY A 191 6.25 -13.47 -17.31
C GLY A 191 6.01 -14.24 -16.01
N ARG A 192 6.17 -13.63 -14.86
CA ARG A 192 5.93 -14.33 -13.58
C ARG A 192 4.47 -14.63 -13.33
N VAL A 193 3.58 -13.77 -13.80
CA VAL A 193 2.13 -13.98 -13.70
C VAL A 193 1.67 -15.22 -14.48
N ASP A 194 2.38 -15.64 -15.52
CA ASP A 194 2.06 -16.83 -16.30
C ASP A 194 2.26 -18.12 -15.49
N ASN A 195 3.08 -18.08 -14.44
CA ASN A 195 3.27 -19.19 -13.51
C ASN A 195 2.09 -19.35 -12.54
N CYS A 196 1.25 -18.32 -12.36
CA CYS A 196 0.05 -18.43 -11.54
C CYS A 196 -0.94 -19.42 -12.17
N PRO A 197 -1.48 -20.37 -11.38
CA PRO A 197 -2.46 -21.33 -11.89
C PRO A 197 -3.80 -20.66 -12.19
N ALA A 198 -4.65 -21.31 -12.99
CA ALA A 198 -6.04 -20.89 -13.17
C ALA A 198 -6.90 -21.18 -11.93
N ASN A 199 -6.61 -22.28 -11.25
CA ASN A 199 -7.31 -22.71 -10.04
C ASN A 199 -6.30 -22.96 -8.92
N LEU A 200 -6.66 -22.54 -7.71
CA LEU A 200 -5.84 -22.68 -6.52
C LEU A 200 -6.75 -22.91 -5.31
N THR A 201 -6.31 -23.76 -4.39
CA THR A 201 -6.98 -23.92 -3.08
C THR A 201 -5.98 -23.65 -1.96
N TYR A 202 -6.34 -22.70 -1.11
CA TYR A 202 -5.64 -22.38 0.13
C TYR A 202 -6.44 -22.93 1.31
N ALA A 203 -5.84 -23.76 2.13
CA ALA A 203 -6.46 -24.35 3.32
C ALA A 203 -5.93 -23.67 4.56
N VAL A 204 -6.79 -22.89 5.25
CA VAL A 204 -6.44 -22.20 6.50
C VAL A 204 -5.99 -23.23 7.55
N GLY A 205 -4.86 -22.95 8.18
CA GLY A 205 -4.25 -23.81 9.19
C GLY A 205 -3.25 -24.83 8.64
N SER A 206 -3.18 -25.01 7.30
CA SER A 206 -2.18 -25.89 6.67
C SER A 206 -1.39 -25.23 5.54
N SER A 207 -1.98 -24.30 4.83
CA SER A 207 -1.28 -23.50 3.80
C SER A 207 -0.56 -22.29 4.40
N VAL A 208 0.49 -21.82 3.72
CA VAL A 208 1.25 -20.62 4.05
C VAL A 208 1.08 -19.57 2.96
N ALA A 209 1.46 -18.32 3.23
CA ALA A 209 1.24 -17.21 2.28
C ALA A 209 1.81 -17.50 0.88
N SER A 210 2.95 -18.18 0.79
CA SER A 210 3.56 -18.58 -0.49
C SER A 210 2.79 -19.65 -1.26
N ASP A 211 1.72 -20.22 -0.71
CA ASP A 211 0.81 -21.11 -1.45
C ASP A 211 -0.29 -20.32 -2.19
N TRP A 212 -0.46 -19.03 -1.87
CA TRP A 212 -1.32 -18.12 -2.63
C TRP A 212 -0.52 -17.46 -3.75
N CYS A 213 -1.09 -17.39 -4.97
CA CYS A 213 -0.40 -16.70 -6.06
C CYS A 213 -0.60 -15.19 -5.99
N PHE A 214 0.47 -14.44 -6.25
CA PHE A 214 0.47 -12.98 -6.13
C PHE A 214 -0.56 -12.28 -7.05
N ALA A 215 -0.95 -12.92 -8.15
CA ALA A 215 -1.86 -12.35 -9.15
C ALA A 215 -2.86 -13.38 -9.67
N GLN A 216 -4.00 -12.90 -10.14
CA GLN A 216 -5.03 -13.74 -10.76
C GLN A 216 -5.43 -13.17 -12.12
N ASN A 217 -4.86 -13.71 -13.20
CA ASN A 217 -5.02 -13.23 -14.57
C ASN A 217 -5.58 -14.28 -15.55
N LYS A 218 -6.08 -15.41 -15.03
CA LYS A 218 -6.67 -16.49 -15.81
C LYS A 218 -8.12 -16.74 -15.40
N ILE A 219 -8.97 -17.17 -16.33
CA ILE A 219 -10.31 -17.66 -15.98
C ILE A 219 -10.15 -18.88 -15.09
N GLY A 220 -10.81 -18.85 -13.94
CA GLY A 220 -10.70 -19.90 -12.92
C GLY A 220 -11.05 -19.40 -11.53
N THR A 221 -10.73 -20.20 -10.53
CA THR A 221 -11.13 -19.95 -9.14
C THR A 221 -9.93 -20.10 -8.17
N TYR A 222 -9.70 -19.06 -7.37
CA TYR A 222 -8.86 -19.16 -6.18
C TYR A 222 -9.78 -19.34 -4.98
N ARG A 223 -9.61 -20.43 -4.26
CA ARG A 223 -10.45 -20.82 -3.12
C ARG A 223 -9.69 -20.76 -1.82
N ILE A 224 -10.29 -20.17 -0.80
CA ILE A 224 -9.86 -20.27 0.59
C ILE A 224 -10.85 -21.19 1.30
N ALA A 225 -10.35 -22.30 1.84
CA ALA A 225 -11.13 -23.24 2.64
C ALA A 225 -10.76 -23.04 4.12
N PHE A 226 -11.76 -22.89 4.99
CA PHE A 226 -11.52 -22.67 6.41
C PHE A 226 -12.60 -23.31 7.30
N PRO A 227 -12.21 -23.91 8.43
CA PRO A 227 -13.13 -24.40 9.43
C PRO A 227 -13.53 -23.29 10.42
N LEU A 228 -14.71 -23.42 11.00
CA LEU A 228 -15.12 -22.65 12.18
C LEU A 228 -15.55 -23.63 13.29
N PRO A 229 -15.32 -23.28 14.57
CA PRO A 229 -15.85 -24.05 15.69
C PRO A 229 -17.37 -24.13 15.64
N ALA A 230 -17.95 -25.25 16.03
CA ALA A 230 -19.39 -25.44 16.03
C ALA A 230 -20.12 -24.40 16.95
N SER A 231 -19.44 -23.93 18.00
CA SER A 231 -19.97 -22.86 18.88
C SER A 231 -20.24 -21.55 18.15
N ASN A 232 -19.55 -21.28 17.06
CA ASN A 232 -19.67 -20.03 16.28
C ASN A 232 -20.67 -20.17 15.12
N THR A 233 -21.32 -21.31 14.98
CA THR A 233 -22.21 -21.64 13.84
C THR A 233 -23.60 -22.10 14.26
N THR A 234 -23.94 -21.99 15.55
CA THR A 234 -25.29 -22.32 16.04
C THR A 234 -26.27 -21.20 15.74
N SER A 235 -27.49 -21.57 15.37
CA SER A 235 -28.56 -20.67 14.86
C SER A 235 -28.94 -19.49 15.77
N ASN A 236 -28.41 -19.42 16.99
CA ASN A 236 -28.68 -18.34 17.95
C ASN A 236 -27.46 -17.46 18.26
N ASN A 237 -26.31 -17.68 17.62
CA ASN A 237 -25.07 -16.95 17.94
C ASN A 237 -24.12 -16.85 16.73
N THR A 238 -24.66 -16.37 15.60
CA THR A 238 -23.87 -16.13 14.40
C THR A 238 -23.50 -14.65 14.33
N SER A 239 -22.30 -14.31 14.75
CA SER A 239 -21.74 -12.98 14.47
C SER A 239 -21.51 -12.81 12.97
N ASP A 240 -21.71 -11.61 12.48
CA ASP A 240 -21.35 -11.26 11.12
C ASP A 240 -19.83 -11.19 11.00
N ALA A 241 -19.32 -11.39 9.79
CA ALA A 241 -17.88 -11.32 9.51
C ALA A 241 -17.61 -10.31 8.40
N LEU A 242 -16.41 -9.76 8.39
CA LEU A 242 -15.91 -8.85 7.36
C LEU A 242 -14.75 -9.50 6.61
N LEU A 243 -14.90 -9.66 5.30
CA LEU A 243 -13.81 -10.03 4.42
C LEU A 243 -13.17 -8.76 3.87
N THR A 244 -11.92 -8.51 4.23
CA THR A 244 -11.10 -7.41 3.69
C THR A 244 -10.13 -7.99 2.65
N VAL A 245 -10.15 -7.43 1.45
CA VAL A 245 -9.25 -7.79 0.34
C VAL A 245 -8.43 -6.57 -0.04
N SER A 246 -7.14 -6.62 0.21
CA SER A 246 -6.18 -5.60 -0.16
C SER A 246 -5.42 -6.00 -1.43
N LEU A 247 -5.32 -5.07 -2.36
CA LEU A 247 -4.62 -5.25 -3.63
C LEU A 247 -3.43 -4.31 -3.72
N ALA A 248 -2.26 -4.85 -4.00
CA ALA A 248 -1.04 -4.10 -4.30
C ALA A 248 -1.15 -3.36 -5.65
N GLY A 249 -2.11 -3.76 -6.47
CA GLY A 249 -2.42 -3.11 -7.72
C GLY A 249 -3.55 -3.81 -8.47
N TYR A 250 -4.13 -3.12 -9.45
CA TYR A 250 -5.20 -3.66 -10.27
C TYR A 250 -5.12 -3.13 -11.71
N SER A 251 -5.19 -4.04 -12.66
CA SER A 251 -5.32 -3.68 -14.07
C SER A 251 -6.72 -3.96 -14.60
N GLN A 252 -7.24 -3.05 -15.40
CA GLN A 252 -8.60 -3.12 -15.97
C GLN A 252 -8.84 -4.37 -16.80
N GLY A 253 -10.14 -4.66 -17.02
CA GLY A 253 -10.57 -5.69 -17.94
C GLY A 253 -10.65 -7.09 -17.34
N THR A 254 -10.68 -7.19 -16.02
CA THR A 254 -10.91 -8.44 -15.30
C THR A 254 -12.05 -8.25 -14.32
N THR A 255 -12.98 -9.19 -14.28
CA THR A 255 -14.01 -9.24 -13.24
C THR A 255 -13.74 -10.45 -12.35
N VAL A 256 -13.53 -10.18 -11.07
CA VAL A 256 -13.40 -11.21 -10.03
C VAL A 256 -14.65 -11.17 -9.17
N ASN A 257 -15.49 -12.19 -9.27
CA ASN A 257 -16.66 -12.35 -8.41
C ASN A 257 -16.27 -13.11 -7.15
N ILE A 258 -16.73 -12.62 -5.98
CA ILE A 258 -16.43 -13.21 -4.69
C ILE A 258 -17.66 -13.92 -4.15
N PHE A 259 -17.46 -15.15 -3.69
CA PHE A 259 -18.51 -16.00 -3.14
C PHE A 259 -18.13 -16.48 -1.76
N CYS A 260 -19.09 -16.58 -0.86
CA CYS A 260 -19.01 -17.29 0.41
C CYS A 260 -19.97 -18.48 0.35
N ASN A 261 -19.46 -19.71 0.48
CA ASN A 261 -20.27 -20.94 0.41
C ASN A 261 -21.22 -20.95 -0.81
N ASP A 262 -20.66 -20.65 -1.99
CA ASP A 262 -21.36 -20.53 -3.29
C ASP A 262 -22.38 -19.39 -3.41
N VAL A 263 -22.55 -18.55 -2.38
CA VAL A 263 -23.38 -17.36 -2.46
C VAL A 263 -22.51 -16.16 -2.78
N ARG A 264 -22.84 -15.42 -3.84
CA ARG A 264 -22.09 -14.21 -4.22
C ARG A 264 -22.23 -13.14 -3.14
N ILE A 265 -21.11 -12.61 -2.67
CA ILE A 265 -21.04 -11.53 -1.67
C ILE A 265 -20.55 -10.21 -2.25
N GLY A 266 -19.92 -10.24 -3.43
CA GLY A 266 -19.43 -9.04 -4.08
C GLY A 266 -18.57 -9.31 -5.31
N ASN A 267 -17.86 -8.30 -5.74
CA ASN A 267 -16.87 -8.41 -6.81
C ASN A 267 -15.75 -7.38 -6.63
N LEU A 268 -14.58 -7.71 -7.13
CA LEU A 268 -13.54 -6.74 -7.43
C LEU A 268 -13.85 -6.22 -8.84
N SER A 269 -14.23 -4.94 -8.93
CA SER A 269 -14.63 -4.33 -10.19
C SER A 269 -13.55 -3.36 -10.68
N SER A 270 -13.33 -3.37 -11.99
CA SER A 270 -12.45 -2.39 -12.64
C SER A 270 -13.11 -1.03 -12.89
N SER A 271 -14.43 -0.89 -12.68
CA SER A 271 -15.10 0.38 -12.89
C SER A 271 -14.69 1.39 -11.82
N GLY A 272 -14.09 2.50 -12.24
CA GLY A 272 -13.58 3.55 -11.35
C GLY A 272 -12.18 3.28 -10.78
N ILE A 273 -11.57 2.14 -11.07
CA ILE A 273 -10.16 1.86 -10.73
C ILE A 273 -9.30 2.24 -11.93
N LEU A 274 -8.26 3.02 -11.68
CA LEU A 274 -7.30 3.39 -12.72
C LEU A 274 -6.56 2.14 -13.20
N SER A 275 -6.35 2.06 -14.51
CA SER A 275 -5.54 0.99 -15.08
C SER A 275 -4.06 1.30 -14.89
N ASP A 276 -3.35 0.44 -14.18
CA ASP A 276 -1.91 0.54 -14.07
C ASP A 276 -1.22 -0.44 -15.03
N PRO A 277 -0.77 0.02 -16.22
CA PRO A 277 -0.09 -0.85 -17.18
C PRO A 277 1.32 -1.25 -16.71
N SER A 278 1.85 -0.61 -15.69
CA SER A 278 3.15 -0.97 -15.09
C SER A 278 3.05 -2.08 -14.05
N LEU A 279 1.84 -2.51 -13.74
CA LEU A 279 1.49 -3.45 -12.68
C LEU A 279 2.42 -4.66 -12.61
N TYR A 280 2.63 -5.35 -13.72
CA TYR A 280 3.50 -6.54 -13.78
C TYR A 280 4.99 -6.24 -13.93
N ARG A 281 5.36 -4.96 -14.10
CA ARG A 281 6.77 -4.53 -14.14
C ARG A 281 7.30 -4.16 -12.77
N SER A 282 6.47 -3.56 -11.93
CA SER A 282 6.87 -3.08 -10.59
C SER A 282 5.80 -3.30 -9.51
N GLY A 283 4.62 -3.80 -9.86
CA GLY A 283 3.45 -3.88 -8.99
C GLY A 283 3.61 -4.77 -7.76
N THR A 284 4.66 -5.61 -7.71
CA THR A 284 4.96 -6.39 -6.50
C THR A 284 5.40 -5.52 -5.32
N VAL A 285 5.87 -4.31 -5.58
CA VAL A 285 6.37 -3.36 -4.57
C VAL A 285 5.92 -1.92 -4.78
N ALA A 286 5.32 -1.61 -5.93
CA ALA A 286 4.96 -0.25 -6.33
C ALA A 286 3.80 -0.25 -7.35
N GLY A 287 2.61 -0.51 -6.89
CA GLY A 287 1.36 -0.42 -7.65
C GLY A 287 0.39 0.58 -7.01
N GLU A 288 -0.70 0.86 -7.69
CA GLU A 288 -1.81 1.61 -7.11
C GLU A 288 -2.59 0.69 -6.16
N TRP A 289 -2.50 0.99 -4.88
CA TRP A 289 -3.13 0.21 -3.83
C TRP A 289 -4.64 0.44 -3.79
N HIS A 290 -5.40 -0.66 -3.61
CA HIS A 290 -6.85 -0.66 -3.41
C HIS A 290 -7.25 -1.61 -2.29
N GLN A 291 -8.29 -1.25 -1.53
CA GLN A 291 -8.89 -2.11 -0.51
C GLN A 291 -10.39 -2.23 -0.73
N PHE A 292 -10.89 -3.44 -0.57
CA PHE A 292 -12.30 -3.79 -0.69
C PHE A 292 -12.78 -4.51 0.56
N GLU A 293 -14.00 -4.23 0.96
CA GLU A 293 -14.62 -4.82 2.15
C GLU A 293 -15.95 -5.47 1.77
N PHE A 294 -16.18 -6.68 2.22
CA PHE A 294 -17.35 -7.48 1.93
C PHE A 294 -17.92 -8.03 3.24
N PRO A 295 -19.05 -7.47 3.74
CA PRO A 295 -19.72 -8.02 4.91
C PRO A 295 -20.36 -9.37 4.57
N ILE A 296 -20.18 -10.32 5.48
CA ILE A 296 -20.72 -11.67 5.38
C ILE A 296 -21.67 -11.88 6.56
N ASN A 297 -22.96 -12.05 6.27
CA ASN A 297 -23.94 -12.37 7.30
C ASN A 297 -23.60 -13.74 7.94
N GLY A 298 -23.57 -13.79 9.26
CA GLY A 298 -23.19 -14.97 10.03
C GLY A 298 -24.02 -16.21 9.72
N SER A 299 -25.29 -16.04 9.28
CA SER A 299 -26.15 -17.16 8.87
C SER A 299 -25.64 -17.95 7.66
N ARG A 300 -24.68 -17.39 6.91
CA ARG A 300 -24.03 -18.05 5.78
C ARG A 300 -22.82 -18.91 6.19
N LEU A 301 -22.29 -18.66 7.40
CA LEU A 301 -21.13 -19.34 7.91
C LEU A 301 -21.54 -20.71 8.51
N LYS A 302 -20.68 -21.71 8.29
CA LYS A 302 -20.85 -23.11 8.66
C LYS A 302 -19.61 -23.60 9.40
N THR A 303 -19.61 -24.84 9.84
CA THR A 303 -18.40 -25.48 10.40
C THR A 303 -17.29 -25.68 9.36
N SER A 304 -17.66 -25.78 8.07
CA SER A 304 -16.73 -25.82 6.94
C SER A 304 -17.16 -24.80 5.90
N ASN A 305 -16.25 -23.91 5.52
CA ASN A 305 -16.54 -22.75 4.69
C ASN A 305 -15.56 -22.61 3.54
N THR A 306 -16.02 -21.91 2.48
CA THR A 306 -15.17 -21.47 1.38
C THR A 306 -15.41 -20.00 1.05
N ILE A 307 -14.32 -19.29 0.74
CA ILE A 307 -14.35 -18.02 0.01
C ILE A 307 -13.73 -18.27 -1.36
N ASP A 308 -14.47 -18.00 -2.42
CA ASP A 308 -14.02 -18.18 -3.79
C ASP A 308 -13.85 -16.82 -4.49
N PHE A 309 -12.70 -16.64 -5.12
CA PHE A 309 -12.40 -15.54 -6.04
C PHE A 309 -12.49 -16.10 -7.47
N ARG A 310 -13.61 -15.85 -8.15
CA ARG A 310 -13.90 -16.43 -9.47
C ARG A 310 -13.69 -15.39 -10.56
N VAL A 311 -12.68 -15.59 -11.40
CA VAL A 311 -12.47 -14.81 -12.62
C VAL A 311 -13.34 -15.42 -13.72
N THR A 312 -14.30 -14.63 -14.20
CA THR A 312 -15.28 -15.09 -15.21
C THR A 312 -15.08 -14.44 -16.57
N SER A 313 -14.38 -13.31 -16.61
CA SER A 313 -14.06 -12.61 -17.86
C SER A 313 -12.70 -11.93 -17.77
N LEU A 314 -12.04 -11.88 -18.91
CA LEU A 314 -10.72 -11.26 -19.06
C LEU A 314 -10.70 -10.40 -20.32
N SER A 315 -10.03 -9.23 -20.26
CA SER A 315 -9.67 -8.47 -21.45
C SER A 315 -8.61 -9.19 -22.29
N SER A 316 -8.41 -8.75 -23.52
CA SER A 316 -7.31 -9.22 -24.37
C SER A 316 -5.93 -8.72 -23.94
N SER A 317 -5.87 -7.74 -23.01
CA SER A 317 -4.60 -7.21 -22.50
C SER A 317 -3.83 -8.30 -21.74
N LEU A 318 -2.53 -8.38 -21.97
CA LEU A 318 -1.63 -9.22 -21.17
C LEU A 318 -1.49 -8.70 -19.73
N TRP A 319 -1.71 -7.43 -19.51
CA TRP A 319 -1.60 -6.71 -18.25
C TRP A 319 -2.97 -6.57 -17.59
N ARG A 320 -3.47 -7.63 -16.98
CA ARG A 320 -4.83 -7.69 -16.45
C ARG A 320 -4.90 -8.45 -15.14
N GLY A 321 -5.89 -8.10 -14.34
CA GLY A 321 -6.23 -8.77 -13.09
C GLY A 321 -5.69 -8.09 -11.82
N PRO A 322 -6.11 -8.58 -10.67
CA PRO A 322 -5.63 -8.12 -9.39
C PRO A 322 -4.23 -8.64 -9.09
N ILE A 323 -3.45 -7.83 -8.38
CA ILE A 323 -2.28 -8.25 -7.62
C ILE A 323 -2.63 -8.16 -6.15
N TYR A 324 -2.60 -9.28 -5.46
CA TYR A 324 -2.96 -9.38 -4.05
C TYR A 324 -1.86 -8.82 -3.15
N ASP A 325 -2.27 -8.12 -2.10
CA ASP A 325 -1.46 -7.67 -0.98
C ASP A 325 -1.78 -8.50 0.27
N ALA A 326 -3.04 -8.49 0.71
CA ALA A 326 -3.48 -9.30 1.84
C ALA A 326 -4.98 -9.62 1.74
N ILE A 327 -5.38 -10.70 2.40
CA ILE A 327 -6.78 -11.11 2.54
C ILE A 327 -7.03 -11.45 4.00
N LYS A 328 -8.03 -10.83 4.64
CA LYS A 328 -8.36 -11.05 6.04
C LYS A 328 -9.86 -11.30 6.21
N LEU A 329 -10.21 -12.27 7.01
CA LEU A 329 -11.58 -12.46 7.51
C LEU A 329 -11.58 -12.29 9.01
N GLU A 330 -12.50 -11.48 9.53
CA GLU A 330 -12.62 -11.17 10.95
C GLU A 330 -14.09 -11.08 11.37
N TRP A 331 -14.36 -11.32 12.64
CA TRP A 331 -15.69 -11.09 13.22
C TRP A 331 -15.95 -9.59 13.42
N ILE A 332 -17.22 -9.17 13.25
CA ILE A 332 -17.69 -7.78 13.46
C ILE A 332 -18.94 -7.74 14.31
#